data_ef149308783ed6fd29e9d209e3389900
#
_entry.id   ef149308783ed6fd29e9d209e3389900
#
_cell.length_a   1.000
_cell.length_b   1.000
_cell.length_c   1.000
_cell.angle_alpha   90.00
_cell.angle_beta   90.00
_cell.angle_gamma   90.00
#
_symmetry.space_group_name_H-M   'P 1'
#
loop_
_entity.id
_entity.type
_entity.pdbx_description
1 polymer ?
#
loop_
_entity_poly.entity_id
_entity_poly.type
_entity_poly.pdbx_seq_one_letter_code
_entity_poly.pdbx_strand_id
1 'polypeptide(L)'
;MTEQPSGFETHPQLHPAAAPASAPPRRGRGFFRGLLIFFLVLALFAFLFLGGIVALASMFGFSGEEWVEEIHYAGNPSSPNKIAIVPVEDIIIDSTANHVIRHLKKAQKDDKVKAVVLKVDSPGGTINASDHIHRQVRKLLDNRENPKPVVVSMQGLAASGGYYISVPADEIFAEPTTMTGSIGVIASFYNVTGLMQKWDVEVKVIKTGPHKDSGSPFRRMKEEEEERWKVIIGDAFDRFLDIVSEGRKMDRDKVKSLATGDVYTSREAMRDGLIDQIGYLDDAVAAAEKRAGVTDSHVIEYKRPLNLRSLLLGEAASRKQAIQIDLESLLRANVPRVMYLTQGPTIGL
;
A
#
# COMPACT_ATOMS: atom_id res chain seq x y z
N MET A 1 84.45 -83.18 -18.45
CA MET A 1 84.80 -82.91 -19.84
C MET A 1 84.41 -81.49 -20.08
N THR A 2 85.35 -80.59 -19.95
CA THR A 2 85.96 -79.82 -21.03
C THR A 2 84.98 -78.67 -21.47
N GLU A 3 85.27 -77.47 -21.53
CA GLU A 3 86.50 -76.64 -21.59
C GLU A 3 86.07 -75.19 -21.51
N GLN A 4 86.87 -74.32 -20.82
CA GLN A 4 86.94 -72.88 -21.07
C GLN A 4 87.50 -72.65 -22.53
N PRO A 5 87.49 -71.46 -23.13
CA PRO A 5 87.99 -70.23 -22.48
C PRO A 5 87.44 -68.87 -23.00
N SER A 6 88.04 -67.83 -22.42
CA SER A 6 88.41 -66.47 -22.91
C SER A 6 87.28 -65.48 -23.17
N GLY A 7 87.15 -64.40 -22.49
CA GLY A 7 88.07 -63.30 -22.33
C GLY A 7 87.85 -62.21 -23.39
N PHE A 8 87.16 -61.12 -23.09
CA PHE A 8 87.33 -59.79 -23.71
C PHE A 8 87.00 -58.69 -22.75
N GLU A 9 87.99 -57.93 -22.37
CA GLU A 9 87.91 -56.63 -21.72
C GLU A 9 87.20 -55.66 -22.64
N THR A 10 86.21 -54.94 -22.12
CA THR A 10 85.71 -53.73 -22.76
C THR A 10 85.77 -52.55 -21.81
N HIS A 11 86.49 -51.54 -22.21
CA HIS A 11 86.70 -50.23 -21.58
C HIS A 11 85.40 -49.55 -21.21
N PRO A 12 85.35 -48.78 -20.04
CA PRO A 12 84.21 -47.99 -19.71
C PRO A 12 84.10 -46.75 -20.60
N GLN A 13 83.03 -46.69 -21.35
CA GLN A 13 82.64 -45.46 -22.10
C GLN A 13 82.17 -44.39 -21.12
N LEU A 14 82.89 -43.27 -21.06
CA LEU A 14 82.49 -42.05 -20.41
C LEU A 14 81.28 -41.47 -21.10
N HIS A 15 80.13 -41.54 -20.43
CA HIS A 15 78.97 -40.77 -20.83
C HIS A 15 79.14 -39.27 -20.47
N PRO A 16 78.84 -38.32 -21.40
CA PRO A 16 78.93 -36.94 -21.13
C PRO A 16 77.84 -36.54 -20.09
N ALA A 17 78.20 -35.72 -19.07
CA ALA A 17 77.33 -35.22 -18.03
C ALA A 17 76.12 -34.47 -18.64
N ALA A 18 74.94 -34.91 -18.29
CA ALA A 18 73.70 -34.20 -18.61
C ALA A 18 73.71 -32.79 -18.05
N ALA A 19 73.47 -31.82 -18.94
CA ALA A 19 73.32 -30.40 -18.53
C ALA A 19 72.15 -30.21 -17.49
N PRO A 20 72.29 -29.34 -16.52
CA PRO A 20 71.25 -29.13 -15.54
C PRO A 20 69.99 -28.61 -16.22
N ALA A 21 68.84 -29.27 -15.99
CA ALA A 21 67.52 -28.87 -16.48
C ALA A 21 67.23 -27.45 -15.96
N SER A 22 66.93 -26.55 -16.90
CA SER A 22 66.50 -25.19 -16.57
C SER A 22 65.20 -25.21 -15.77
N ALA A 23 65.19 -24.63 -14.58
CA ALA A 23 64.02 -24.52 -13.73
C ALA A 23 62.86 -23.79 -14.47
N PRO A 24 61.60 -24.24 -14.34
CA PRO A 24 60.50 -23.59 -15.03
C PRO A 24 60.27 -22.19 -14.47
N PRO A 25 59.86 -21.23 -15.32
CA PRO A 25 59.72 -19.84 -14.91
C PRO A 25 58.61 -19.78 -13.83
N ARG A 26 58.92 -19.22 -12.68
CA ARG A 26 57.95 -18.90 -11.61
C ARG A 26 56.99 -17.82 -12.09
N ARG A 27 56.08 -18.14 -12.97
CA ARG A 27 54.92 -17.33 -13.36
C ARG A 27 53.75 -17.68 -12.46
N GLY A 28 53.32 -16.77 -11.57
CA GLY A 28 52.06 -16.97 -10.89
C GLY A 28 51.77 -16.02 -9.73
N ARG A 29 52.74 -15.62 -8.93
CA ARG A 29 52.44 -14.79 -7.73
C ARG A 29 52.17 -13.32 -8.04
N GLY A 30 52.73 -12.74 -9.12
CA GLY A 30 52.51 -11.34 -9.52
C GLY A 30 51.13 -11.11 -10.14
N PHE A 31 50.68 -12.07 -10.97
CA PHE A 31 49.40 -11.96 -11.65
C PHE A 31 48.22 -12.00 -10.66
N PHE A 32 48.21 -12.92 -9.71
CA PHE A 32 47.16 -13.00 -8.67
C PHE A 32 47.19 -11.79 -7.71
N ARG A 33 48.37 -11.24 -7.41
CA ARG A 33 48.48 -10.01 -6.64
C ARG A 33 47.94 -8.80 -7.40
N GLY A 34 48.27 -8.68 -8.69
CA GLY A 34 47.72 -7.62 -9.54
C GLY A 34 46.20 -7.70 -9.68
N LEU A 35 45.66 -8.90 -9.87
CA LEU A 35 44.22 -9.14 -9.95
C LEU A 35 43.50 -8.79 -8.61
N LEU A 36 44.11 -9.20 -7.50
CA LEU A 36 43.56 -8.86 -6.14
C LEU A 36 43.55 -7.34 -5.91
N ILE A 37 44.65 -6.65 -6.26
CA ILE A 37 44.73 -5.19 -6.13
C ILE A 37 43.71 -4.52 -7.03
N PHE A 38 43.52 -4.99 -8.27
CA PHE A 38 42.50 -4.49 -9.20
C PHE A 38 41.10 -4.59 -8.60
N PHE A 39 40.71 -5.75 -8.04
CA PHE A 39 39.41 -5.93 -7.41
C PHE A 39 39.24 -5.10 -6.13
N LEU A 40 40.30 -4.93 -5.34
CA LEU A 40 40.27 -4.05 -4.16
C LEU A 40 40.08 -2.57 -4.55
N VAL A 41 40.76 -2.11 -5.60
CA VAL A 41 40.63 -0.74 -6.11
C VAL A 41 39.20 -0.55 -6.70
N LEU A 42 38.70 -1.53 -7.43
CA LEU A 42 37.34 -1.50 -7.97
C LEU A 42 36.27 -1.47 -6.86
N ALA A 43 36.46 -2.30 -5.83
CA ALA A 43 35.57 -2.32 -4.66
C ALA A 43 35.61 -1.00 -3.86
N LEU A 44 36.82 -0.43 -3.71
CA LEU A 44 36.99 0.90 -3.08
C LEU A 44 36.30 1.99 -3.91
N PHE A 45 36.45 1.96 -5.22
CA PHE A 45 35.79 2.91 -6.13
C PHE A 45 34.26 2.78 -6.07
N ALA A 46 33.73 1.54 -6.08
CA ALA A 46 32.31 1.27 -5.92
C ALA A 46 31.79 1.75 -4.56
N PHE A 47 32.55 1.54 -3.48
CA PHE A 47 32.20 2.00 -2.13
C PHE A 47 32.19 3.53 -2.04
N LEU A 48 33.20 4.20 -2.60
CA LEU A 48 33.27 5.69 -2.61
C LEU A 48 32.17 6.28 -3.51
N PHE A 49 31.88 5.64 -4.64
CA PHE A 49 30.78 6.05 -5.53
C PHE A 49 29.42 5.89 -4.87
N LEU A 50 29.17 4.74 -4.23
CA LEU A 50 27.94 4.50 -3.48
C LEU A 50 27.82 5.44 -2.27
N GLY A 51 28.92 5.64 -1.53
CA GLY A 51 28.99 6.61 -0.43
C GLY A 51 28.78 8.05 -0.89
N GLY A 52 29.31 8.42 -2.06
CA GLY A 52 29.06 9.71 -2.71
C GLY A 52 27.60 9.90 -3.10
N ILE A 53 26.94 8.86 -3.65
CA ILE A 53 25.50 8.91 -3.94
C ILE A 53 24.70 9.09 -2.66
N VAL A 54 25.02 8.35 -1.59
CA VAL A 54 24.32 8.47 -0.29
C VAL A 54 24.54 9.84 0.33
N ALA A 55 25.76 10.37 0.29
CA ALA A 55 26.09 11.70 0.78
C ALA A 55 25.39 12.80 -0.03
N LEU A 56 25.37 12.68 -1.35
CA LEU A 56 24.65 13.58 -2.25
C LEU A 56 23.14 13.53 -1.97
N ALA A 57 22.56 12.32 -1.83
CA ALA A 57 21.18 12.12 -1.46
C ALA A 57 20.83 12.78 -0.12
N SER A 58 21.72 12.68 0.90
CA SER A 58 21.51 13.34 2.19
C SER A 58 21.68 14.86 2.13
N MET A 59 22.59 15.40 1.29
CA MET A 59 22.73 16.84 1.06
C MET A 59 21.53 17.45 0.32
N PHE A 60 20.89 16.70 -0.57
CA PHE A 60 19.69 17.16 -1.28
C PHE A 60 18.38 16.86 -0.53
N GLY A 61 18.46 16.57 0.79
CA GLY A 61 17.27 16.47 1.63
C GLY A 61 16.43 15.22 1.36
N PHE A 62 17.03 14.13 0.91
CA PHE A 62 16.42 12.79 0.97
C PHE A 62 16.33 12.29 2.42
N SER A 63 16.12 13.21 3.36
CA SER A 63 15.61 12.90 4.69
C SER A 63 14.22 12.36 4.52
N GLY A 64 13.93 11.20 5.08
CA GLY A 64 12.74 10.35 4.90
C GLY A 64 11.35 10.95 5.10
N GLU A 65 11.15 12.23 4.86
CA GLU A 65 9.85 12.81 4.57
C GLU A 65 9.49 12.42 3.13
N GLU A 66 8.65 11.44 2.99
CA GLU A 66 8.10 11.05 1.70
C GLU A 66 7.45 12.27 1.05
N TRP A 67 8.09 12.75 0.01
CA TRP A 67 7.64 13.91 -0.75
C TRP A 67 6.26 13.63 -1.32
N VAL A 68 5.35 14.58 -1.13
CA VAL A 68 4.06 14.59 -1.80
C VAL A 68 4.21 15.51 -3.00
N GLU A 69 4.00 14.98 -4.18
CA GLU A 69 4.03 15.74 -5.43
C GLU A 69 2.75 16.54 -5.59
N GLU A 70 2.87 17.83 -5.96
CA GLU A 70 1.74 18.70 -6.29
C GLU A 70 1.69 18.85 -7.80
N ILE A 71 0.59 18.40 -8.39
CA ILE A 71 0.35 18.55 -9.84
C ILE A 71 -0.73 19.60 -10.04
N HIS A 72 -0.50 20.53 -10.96
CA HIS A 72 -1.52 21.47 -11.39
C HIS A 72 -2.71 20.70 -11.99
N TYR A 73 -3.91 20.95 -11.47
CA TYR A 73 -5.15 20.38 -11.98
C TYR A 73 -5.94 21.42 -12.77
N ALA A 74 -6.22 22.59 -12.18
CA ALA A 74 -7.01 23.64 -12.78
C ALA A 74 -6.71 25.01 -12.14
N GLY A 75 -7.39 26.05 -12.60
CA GLY A 75 -7.32 27.39 -12.05
C GLY A 75 -6.03 28.14 -12.40
N ASN A 76 -5.71 29.17 -11.62
CA ASN A 76 -4.57 30.07 -11.84
C ASN A 76 -3.32 29.57 -11.08
N PRO A 77 -2.28 29.05 -11.79
CA PRO A 77 -1.06 28.56 -11.12
C PRO A 77 -0.31 29.62 -10.29
N SER A 78 -0.54 30.90 -10.56
CA SER A 78 0.09 32.00 -9.85
C SER A 78 -0.70 32.47 -8.63
N SER A 79 -1.89 31.92 -8.39
CA SER A 79 -2.70 32.29 -7.23
C SER A 79 -2.02 31.88 -5.92
N PRO A 80 -2.03 32.75 -4.89
CA PRO A 80 -1.56 32.41 -3.58
C PRO A 80 -2.48 31.43 -2.84
N ASN A 81 -3.73 31.27 -3.30
CA ASN A 81 -4.71 30.39 -2.68
C ASN A 81 -4.73 29.05 -3.40
N LYS A 82 -4.63 27.96 -2.67
CA LYS A 82 -4.69 26.62 -3.22
C LYS A 82 -5.98 25.89 -2.78
N ILE A 83 -6.55 25.12 -3.69
CA ILE A 83 -7.50 24.04 -3.37
C ILE A 83 -6.78 22.73 -3.61
N ALA A 84 -6.71 21.89 -2.58
CA ALA A 84 -5.97 20.63 -2.66
C ALA A 84 -6.91 19.45 -2.90
N ILE A 85 -6.78 18.78 -4.05
CA ILE A 85 -7.44 17.50 -4.31
C ILE A 85 -6.61 16.38 -3.69
N VAL A 86 -7.23 15.61 -2.83
CA VAL A 86 -6.66 14.45 -2.15
C VAL A 86 -7.35 13.19 -2.65
N PRO A 87 -6.70 12.39 -3.52
CA PRO A 87 -7.29 11.16 -4.03
C PRO A 87 -7.31 10.07 -2.96
N VAL A 88 -8.43 9.34 -2.89
CA VAL A 88 -8.61 8.09 -2.15
C VAL A 88 -9.12 7.05 -3.12
N GLU A 89 -8.21 6.29 -3.66
CA GLU A 89 -8.46 5.31 -4.72
C GLU A 89 -8.20 3.89 -4.19
N ASP A 90 -8.85 2.91 -4.79
CA ASP A 90 -8.71 1.49 -4.47
C ASP A 90 -9.19 1.10 -3.05
N ILE A 91 -8.79 -0.09 -2.60
CA ILE A 91 -9.13 -0.62 -1.28
C ILE A 91 -8.41 0.19 -0.18
N ILE A 92 -9.16 0.60 0.83
CA ILE A 92 -8.64 1.33 2.00
C ILE A 92 -7.97 0.34 2.97
N ILE A 93 -6.68 0.17 2.79
CA ILE A 93 -5.80 -0.59 3.70
C ILE A 93 -4.77 0.36 4.32
N ASP A 94 -3.94 -0.14 5.23
CA ASP A 94 -2.96 0.69 5.96
C ASP A 94 -2.04 1.50 5.04
N SER A 95 -1.60 0.93 3.90
CA SER A 95 -0.77 1.66 2.94
C SER A 95 -1.53 2.82 2.30
N THR A 96 -2.78 2.61 1.85
CA THR A 96 -3.65 3.65 1.29
C THR A 96 -3.92 4.72 2.34
N ALA A 97 -4.30 4.33 3.56
CA ALA A 97 -4.56 5.27 4.66
C ALA A 97 -3.34 6.13 4.98
N ASN A 98 -2.15 5.54 5.06
CA ASN A 98 -0.91 6.28 5.33
C ASN A 98 -0.63 7.33 4.25
N HIS A 99 -0.89 7.05 2.97
CA HIS A 99 -0.72 8.03 1.89
C HIS A 99 -1.75 9.18 2.02
N VAL A 100 -3.02 8.85 2.15
CA VAL A 100 -4.09 9.85 2.29
C VAL A 100 -3.85 10.74 3.51
N ILE A 101 -3.47 10.16 4.65
CA ILE A 101 -3.16 10.90 5.87
C ILE A 101 -1.98 11.85 5.67
N ARG A 102 -0.94 11.46 4.92
CA ARG A 102 0.17 12.36 4.58
C ARG A 102 -0.29 13.53 3.73
N HIS A 103 -1.10 13.29 2.71
CA HIS A 103 -1.69 14.34 1.87
C HIS A 103 -2.51 15.32 2.72
N LEU A 104 -3.40 14.82 3.58
CA LEU A 104 -4.21 15.63 4.48
C LEU A 104 -3.35 16.43 5.48
N LYS A 105 -2.29 15.84 6.03
CA LYS A 105 -1.35 16.54 6.92
C LYS A 105 -0.56 17.63 6.17
N LYS A 106 -0.16 17.38 4.91
CA LYS A 106 0.48 18.40 4.08
C LYS A 106 -0.48 19.55 3.81
N ALA A 107 -1.70 19.25 3.39
CA ALA A 107 -2.75 20.25 3.21
C ALA A 107 -3.01 21.07 4.49
N GLN A 108 -2.99 20.43 5.67
CA GLN A 108 -3.17 21.10 6.96
C GLN A 108 -2.05 22.10 7.26
N LYS A 109 -0.80 21.76 6.94
CA LYS A 109 0.40 22.56 7.23
C LYS A 109 0.64 23.70 6.23
N ASP A 110 0.13 23.57 5.00
CA ASP A 110 0.30 24.61 3.96
C ASP A 110 -0.75 25.69 4.12
N ASP A 111 -0.36 26.89 4.58
CA ASP A 111 -1.26 28.03 4.76
C ASP A 111 -1.86 28.55 3.44
N LYS A 112 -1.27 28.20 2.29
CA LYS A 112 -1.82 28.52 0.98
C LYS A 112 -3.01 27.63 0.64
N VAL A 113 -3.10 26.42 1.19
CA VAL A 113 -4.25 25.54 1.00
C VAL A 113 -5.42 26.09 1.82
N LYS A 114 -6.48 26.51 1.13
CA LYS A 114 -7.68 27.13 1.74
C LYS A 114 -8.82 26.14 1.93
N ALA A 115 -8.91 25.10 1.12
CA ALA A 115 -9.84 23.99 1.26
C ALA A 115 -9.26 22.70 0.68
N VAL A 116 -9.89 21.59 1.04
CA VAL A 116 -9.53 20.25 0.54
C VAL A 116 -10.73 19.64 -0.18
N VAL A 117 -10.50 19.07 -1.34
CA VAL A 117 -11.45 18.18 -2.03
C VAL A 117 -10.97 16.74 -1.89
N LEU A 118 -11.73 15.92 -1.17
CA LEU A 118 -11.46 14.50 -1.06
C LEU A 118 -12.11 13.78 -2.26
N LYS A 119 -11.29 13.35 -3.21
CA LYS A 119 -11.74 12.62 -4.40
C LYS A 119 -11.75 11.13 -4.08
N VAL A 120 -12.95 10.53 -3.97
CA VAL A 120 -13.12 9.15 -3.49
C VAL A 120 -13.57 8.23 -4.61
N ASP A 121 -12.77 7.19 -4.88
CA ASP A 121 -13.10 6.08 -5.77
C ASP A 121 -12.67 4.76 -5.11
N SER A 122 -13.50 4.24 -4.20
CA SER A 122 -13.12 3.15 -3.32
C SER A 122 -14.31 2.26 -2.91
N PRO A 123 -14.16 0.94 -2.92
CA PRO A 123 -15.14 0.00 -2.35
C PRO A 123 -15.14 -0.03 -0.81
N GLY A 124 -14.25 0.73 -0.17
CA GLY A 124 -14.00 0.66 1.26
C GLY A 124 -12.75 -0.17 1.59
N GLY A 125 -12.70 -0.71 2.82
CA GLY A 125 -11.53 -1.47 3.26
C GLY A 125 -11.55 -1.84 4.73
N THR A 126 -10.38 -1.85 5.38
CA THR A 126 -10.30 -2.20 6.80
C THR A 126 -10.88 -1.08 7.68
N ILE A 127 -11.56 -1.48 8.74
CA ILE A 127 -12.16 -0.54 9.72
C ILE A 127 -11.12 0.44 10.22
N ASN A 128 -9.98 -0.06 10.66
CA ASN A 128 -8.93 0.75 11.26
C ASN A 128 -8.34 1.78 10.28
N ALA A 129 -8.08 1.39 9.03
CA ALA A 129 -7.57 2.31 8.01
C ALA A 129 -8.60 3.41 7.67
N SER A 130 -9.88 3.04 7.56
CA SER A 130 -10.97 3.99 7.33
C SER A 130 -11.14 4.96 8.50
N ASP A 131 -11.10 4.46 9.74
CA ASP A 131 -11.22 5.33 10.94
C ASP A 131 -10.02 6.29 11.08
N HIS A 132 -8.83 5.87 10.72
CA HIS A 132 -7.65 6.75 10.71
C HIS A 132 -7.78 7.90 9.71
N ILE A 133 -8.29 7.64 8.50
CA ILE A 133 -8.56 8.70 7.51
C ILE A 133 -9.66 9.62 8.02
N HIS A 134 -10.80 9.07 8.46
CA HIS A 134 -11.91 9.81 9.06
C HIS A 134 -11.41 10.76 10.15
N ARG A 135 -10.64 10.26 11.11
CA ARG A 135 -10.05 11.08 12.17
C ARG A 135 -9.17 12.21 11.63
N GLN A 136 -8.44 11.99 10.54
CA GLN A 136 -7.59 13.03 9.95
C GLN A 136 -8.43 14.09 9.23
N VAL A 137 -9.54 13.71 8.57
CA VAL A 137 -10.50 14.65 7.97
C VAL A 137 -11.14 15.52 9.08
N ARG A 138 -11.58 14.91 10.18
CA ARG A 138 -12.10 15.64 11.35
C ARG A 138 -11.08 16.66 11.90
N LYS A 139 -9.80 16.31 11.96
CA LYS A 139 -8.75 17.24 12.41
C LYS A 139 -8.57 18.47 11.50
N LEU A 140 -8.84 18.35 10.21
CA LEU A 140 -8.84 19.50 9.29
C LEU A 140 -9.99 20.45 9.60
N LEU A 141 -11.19 19.90 9.78
CA LEU A 141 -12.41 20.63 10.05
C LEU A 141 -12.40 21.29 11.45
N ASP A 142 -11.94 20.55 12.46
CA ASP A 142 -12.00 20.97 13.87
C ASP A 142 -10.76 21.78 14.31
N ASN A 143 -9.85 22.11 13.39
CA ASN A 143 -8.67 22.90 13.72
C ASN A 143 -9.06 24.33 14.09
N ARG A 144 -8.87 24.72 15.36
CA ARG A 144 -9.27 26.03 15.87
C ARG A 144 -8.50 27.22 15.31
N GLU A 145 -7.24 26.99 14.91
CA GLU A 145 -6.35 28.05 14.42
C GLU A 145 -6.50 28.29 12.92
N ASN A 146 -6.65 27.21 12.15
CA ASN A 146 -6.76 27.26 10.70
C ASN A 146 -7.68 26.13 10.21
N PRO A 147 -9.00 26.23 10.40
CA PRO A 147 -9.95 25.25 9.91
C PRO A 147 -9.97 25.27 8.39
N LYS A 148 -9.95 24.08 7.78
CA LYS A 148 -10.01 23.97 6.33
C LYS A 148 -11.27 23.22 5.94
N PRO A 149 -12.17 23.86 5.16
CA PRO A 149 -13.33 23.19 4.60
C PRO A 149 -12.92 21.94 3.82
N VAL A 150 -13.70 20.87 3.99
CA VAL A 150 -13.52 19.63 3.25
C VAL A 150 -14.78 19.33 2.46
N VAL A 151 -14.64 19.22 1.16
CA VAL A 151 -15.71 18.80 0.25
C VAL A 151 -15.34 17.42 -0.30
N VAL A 152 -16.31 16.55 -0.47
CA VAL A 152 -16.09 15.22 -1.07
C VAL A 152 -16.63 15.22 -2.50
N SER A 153 -15.87 14.62 -3.41
CA SER A 153 -16.31 14.24 -4.75
C SER A 153 -16.21 12.72 -4.89
N MET A 154 -17.36 12.06 -4.86
CA MET A 154 -17.46 10.60 -5.08
C MET A 154 -17.46 10.33 -6.58
N GLN A 155 -16.53 9.50 -7.03
CA GLN A 155 -16.40 9.07 -8.41
C GLN A 155 -17.30 7.84 -8.68
N GLY A 156 -16.84 6.86 -9.46
CA GLY A 156 -17.63 5.67 -9.80
C GLY A 156 -18.12 4.87 -8.58
N LEU A 157 -17.30 4.76 -7.54
CA LEU A 157 -17.61 3.99 -6.34
C LEU A 157 -17.08 4.68 -5.08
N ALA A 158 -17.96 4.93 -4.11
CA ALA A 158 -17.57 5.45 -2.80
C ALA A 158 -18.41 4.78 -1.71
N ALA A 159 -18.16 3.48 -1.50
CA ALA A 159 -19.00 2.63 -0.68
C ALA A 159 -18.30 2.18 0.61
N SER A 160 -19.11 1.84 1.62
CA SER A 160 -18.66 1.28 2.89
C SER A 160 -17.58 2.14 3.56
N GLY A 161 -16.32 1.69 3.67
CA GLY A 161 -15.21 2.52 4.16
C GLY A 161 -15.00 3.82 3.37
N GLY A 162 -15.29 3.81 2.05
CA GLY A 162 -15.28 5.01 1.20
C GLY A 162 -16.36 6.02 1.59
N TYR A 163 -17.55 5.55 1.94
CA TYR A 163 -18.62 6.39 2.51
C TYR A 163 -18.25 6.88 3.93
N TYR A 164 -17.74 5.97 4.78
CA TYR A 164 -17.32 6.28 6.15
C TYR A 164 -16.38 7.47 6.26
N ILE A 165 -15.35 7.53 5.38
CA ILE A 165 -14.39 8.65 5.36
C ILE A 165 -14.96 9.93 4.79
N SER A 166 -16.02 9.83 4.00
CA SER A 166 -16.70 10.97 3.34
C SER A 166 -17.66 11.69 4.26
N VAL A 167 -18.27 10.95 5.19
CA VAL A 167 -19.36 11.44 6.07
C VAL A 167 -19.01 12.71 6.85
N PRO A 168 -17.79 12.96 7.36
CA PRO A 168 -17.49 14.15 8.15
C PRO A 168 -17.36 15.43 7.33
N ALA A 169 -17.36 15.37 6.00
CA ALA A 169 -17.15 16.52 5.13
C ALA A 169 -18.29 17.54 5.23
N ASP A 170 -17.99 18.79 4.91
CA ASP A 170 -18.96 19.90 4.90
C ASP A 170 -20.00 19.74 3.78
N GLU A 171 -19.63 19.07 2.68
CA GLU A 171 -20.50 18.81 1.53
C GLU A 171 -20.02 17.59 0.75
N ILE A 172 -20.96 16.75 0.33
CA ILE A 172 -20.68 15.52 -0.38
C ILE A 172 -21.36 15.56 -1.75
N PHE A 173 -20.55 15.58 -2.80
CA PHE A 173 -20.97 15.40 -4.19
C PHE A 173 -20.77 13.93 -4.61
N ALA A 174 -21.69 13.44 -5.43
CA ALA A 174 -21.56 12.18 -6.14
C ALA A 174 -21.86 12.36 -7.63
N GLU A 175 -21.11 11.72 -8.50
CA GLU A 175 -21.41 11.73 -9.92
C GLU A 175 -22.77 11.05 -10.20
N PRO A 176 -23.45 11.35 -11.33
CA PRO A 176 -24.76 10.77 -11.63
C PRO A 176 -24.82 9.24 -11.61
N THR A 177 -23.68 8.59 -11.86
CA THR A 177 -23.55 7.12 -11.93
C THR A 177 -22.84 6.51 -10.73
N THR A 178 -22.50 7.29 -9.73
CA THR A 178 -21.84 6.82 -8.49
C THR A 178 -22.69 5.78 -7.78
N MET A 179 -22.02 4.75 -7.28
CA MET A 179 -22.53 3.84 -6.27
C MET A 179 -21.93 4.19 -4.92
N THR A 180 -22.77 4.35 -3.89
CA THR A 180 -22.31 4.73 -2.54
C THR A 180 -23.07 3.97 -1.45
N GLY A 181 -22.97 4.39 -0.19
CA GLY A 181 -23.63 3.70 0.92
C GLY A 181 -22.89 2.43 1.34
N SER A 182 -23.54 1.28 1.21
CA SER A 182 -23.03 0.00 1.75
C SER A 182 -22.59 0.15 3.20
N ILE A 183 -23.50 0.75 4.02
CA ILE A 183 -23.28 0.98 5.44
C ILE A 183 -23.44 -0.34 6.16
N GLY A 184 -22.31 -0.95 6.51
CA GLY A 184 -22.28 -2.27 7.10
C GLY A 184 -20.86 -2.76 7.40
N VAL A 185 -20.78 -3.89 8.08
CA VAL A 185 -19.52 -4.53 8.48
C VAL A 185 -19.56 -5.99 8.12
N ILE A 186 -18.48 -6.50 7.56
CA ILE A 186 -18.35 -7.90 7.16
C ILE A 186 -17.05 -8.49 7.72
N ALA A 187 -17.11 -9.75 8.16
CA ALA A 187 -15.96 -10.60 8.38
C ALA A 187 -16.19 -11.93 7.67
N SER A 188 -15.29 -12.31 6.78
CA SER A 188 -15.40 -13.55 6.01
C SER A 188 -14.40 -14.58 6.51
N PHE A 189 -14.86 -15.80 6.76
CA PHE A 189 -14.06 -16.93 7.20
C PHE A 189 -14.17 -18.08 6.21
N TYR A 190 -13.04 -18.50 5.68
CA TYR A 190 -13.01 -19.67 4.79
C TYR A 190 -12.83 -20.95 5.60
N ASN A 191 -13.44 -22.05 5.14
CA ASN A 191 -13.27 -23.36 5.72
C ASN A 191 -12.83 -24.34 4.64
N VAL A 192 -11.63 -24.86 4.77
CA VAL A 192 -11.00 -25.77 3.80
C VAL A 192 -10.89 -27.22 4.32
N THR A 193 -11.56 -27.58 5.42
CA THR A 193 -11.47 -28.91 6.03
C THR A 193 -11.86 -30.04 5.06
N GLY A 194 -12.89 -29.85 4.24
CA GLY A 194 -13.29 -30.84 3.25
C GLY A 194 -12.25 -31.03 2.14
N LEU A 195 -11.56 -29.97 1.75
CA LEU A 195 -10.46 -30.05 0.79
C LEU A 195 -9.26 -30.81 1.38
N MET A 196 -8.90 -30.51 2.62
CA MET A 196 -7.81 -31.17 3.34
C MET A 196 -8.04 -32.67 3.46
N GLN A 197 -9.26 -33.08 3.85
CA GLN A 197 -9.64 -34.50 3.92
C GLN A 197 -9.49 -35.22 2.57
N LYS A 198 -9.88 -34.54 1.48
CA LYS A 198 -9.76 -35.11 0.12
C LYS A 198 -8.31 -35.35 -0.31
N TRP A 199 -7.36 -34.54 0.21
CA TRP A 199 -5.95 -34.57 -0.17
C TRP A 199 -5.06 -35.17 0.93
N ASP A 200 -5.66 -35.81 1.96
CA ASP A 200 -4.95 -36.41 3.09
C ASP A 200 -3.95 -35.44 3.77
N VAL A 201 -4.39 -34.17 3.93
CA VAL A 201 -3.61 -33.13 4.59
C VAL A 201 -4.11 -32.96 6.03
N GLU A 202 -3.23 -33.10 6.99
CA GLU A 202 -3.51 -32.90 8.41
C GLU A 202 -2.80 -31.62 8.92
N VAL A 203 -3.52 -30.83 9.73
CA VAL A 203 -2.93 -29.69 10.46
C VAL A 203 -3.06 -29.96 11.96
N LYS A 204 -1.91 -30.05 12.63
CA LYS A 204 -1.85 -30.20 14.09
C LYS A 204 -1.60 -28.82 14.73
N VAL A 205 -2.59 -28.32 15.45
CA VAL A 205 -2.50 -27.03 16.15
C VAL A 205 -2.17 -27.27 17.63
N ILE A 206 -1.09 -26.65 18.11
CA ILE A 206 -0.72 -26.60 19.54
C ILE A 206 -0.95 -25.15 20.00
N LYS A 207 -1.85 -24.96 20.98
CA LYS A 207 -2.29 -23.63 21.42
C LYS A 207 -2.42 -23.55 22.94
N THR A 208 -2.23 -22.35 23.48
CA THR A 208 -2.29 -22.08 24.93
C THR A 208 -3.70 -21.82 25.44
N GLY A 209 -4.66 -21.53 24.55
CA GLY A 209 -6.04 -21.22 24.94
C GLY A 209 -7.05 -21.74 23.94
N PRO A 210 -8.32 -21.97 24.35
CA PRO A 210 -9.34 -22.63 23.52
C PRO A 210 -9.69 -21.85 22.25
N HIS A 211 -9.60 -20.52 22.29
CA HIS A 211 -10.00 -19.62 21.19
C HIS A 211 -8.82 -19.02 20.42
N LYS A 212 -7.58 -19.45 20.67
CA LYS A 212 -6.39 -18.85 20.03
C LYS A 212 -6.35 -19.08 18.52
N ASP A 213 -7.04 -20.07 18.02
CA ASP A 213 -7.21 -20.41 16.61
C ASP A 213 -8.63 -20.12 16.10
N SER A 214 -9.35 -19.20 16.76
CA SER A 214 -10.66 -18.73 16.30
C SER A 214 -10.55 -18.13 14.89
N GLY A 215 -11.47 -18.54 13.99
CA GLY A 215 -11.42 -18.13 12.60
C GLY A 215 -10.44 -18.93 11.73
N SER A 216 -9.80 -19.98 12.27
CA SER A 216 -8.91 -20.85 11.48
C SER A 216 -9.65 -21.50 10.30
N PRO A 217 -9.09 -21.47 9.07
CA PRO A 217 -9.68 -22.12 7.90
C PRO A 217 -9.57 -23.66 7.96
N PHE A 218 -8.74 -24.19 8.86
CA PHE A 218 -8.39 -25.60 8.93
C PHE A 218 -9.31 -26.41 9.85
N ARG A 219 -10.29 -25.79 10.47
CA ARG A 219 -11.35 -26.44 11.24
C ARG A 219 -12.64 -25.65 11.13
N ARG A 220 -13.75 -26.31 11.46
CA ARG A 220 -15.04 -25.59 11.58
C ARG A 220 -14.99 -24.64 12.76
N MET A 221 -15.58 -23.46 12.56
CA MET A 221 -15.80 -22.47 13.63
C MET A 221 -16.80 -23.04 14.64
N LYS A 222 -16.57 -22.80 15.91
CA LYS A 222 -17.51 -23.15 16.95
C LYS A 222 -18.57 -22.06 17.12
N GLU A 223 -19.73 -22.43 17.61
CA GLU A 223 -20.85 -21.48 17.85
C GLU A 223 -20.45 -20.33 18.78
N GLU A 224 -19.76 -20.64 19.88
CA GLU A 224 -19.23 -19.63 20.82
C GLU A 224 -18.25 -18.64 20.18
N GLU A 225 -17.49 -19.08 19.17
CA GLU A 225 -16.58 -18.22 18.41
C GLU A 225 -17.36 -17.31 17.44
N GLU A 226 -18.39 -17.87 16.81
CA GLU A 226 -19.29 -17.11 15.93
C GLU A 226 -19.99 -15.99 16.70
N GLU A 227 -20.55 -16.30 17.89
CA GLU A 227 -21.17 -15.30 18.75
C GLU A 227 -20.16 -14.19 19.17
N ARG A 228 -18.93 -14.57 19.47
CA ARG A 228 -17.88 -13.59 19.76
C ARG A 228 -17.57 -12.67 18.57
N TRP A 229 -17.54 -13.21 17.36
CA TRP A 229 -17.35 -12.42 16.15
C TRP A 229 -18.54 -11.51 15.87
N LYS A 230 -19.78 -11.95 16.12
CA LYS A 230 -20.98 -11.09 16.03
C LYS A 230 -20.89 -9.86 16.94
N VAL A 231 -20.39 -10.01 18.17
CA VAL A 231 -20.16 -8.88 19.06
C VAL A 231 -19.13 -7.90 18.47
N ILE A 232 -17.98 -8.41 17.97
CA ILE A 232 -16.94 -7.55 17.38
C ILE A 232 -17.47 -6.78 16.17
N ILE A 233 -18.23 -7.45 15.31
CA ILE A 233 -18.86 -6.84 14.12
C ILE A 233 -19.92 -5.84 14.55
N GLY A 234 -20.69 -6.16 15.58
CA GLY A 234 -21.73 -5.28 16.15
C GLY A 234 -21.15 -3.97 16.66
N ASP A 235 -20.09 -4.02 17.46
CA ASP A 235 -19.40 -2.82 17.97
C ASP A 235 -18.90 -1.92 16.82
N ALA A 236 -18.33 -2.52 15.78
CA ALA A 236 -17.87 -1.77 14.62
C ALA A 236 -19.03 -1.18 13.79
N PHE A 237 -20.15 -1.90 13.69
CA PHE A 237 -21.34 -1.43 13.02
C PHE A 237 -21.99 -0.26 13.78
N ASP A 238 -22.11 -0.37 15.09
CA ASP A 238 -22.63 0.72 15.94
C ASP A 238 -21.78 1.99 15.79
N ARG A 239 -20.45 1.85 15.74
CA ARG A 239 -19.55 2.96 15.46
C ARG A 239 -19.82 3.59 14.09
N PHE A 240 -20.10 2.81 13.05
CA PHE A 240 -20.45 3.33 11.73
C PHE A 240 -21.77 4.12 11.77
N LEU A 241 -22.80 3.55 12.42
CA LEU A 241 -24.09 4.24 12.59
C LEU A 241 -23.92 5.59 13.28
N ASP A 242 -23.14 5.66 14.36
CA ASP A 242 -22.89 6.90 15.10
C ASP A 242 -22.21 7.95 14.21
N ILE A 243 -21.19 7.57 13.45
CA ILE A 243 -20.50 8.48 12.53
C ILE A 243 -21.45 9.02 11.46
N VAL A 244 -22.29 8.17 10.86
CA VAL A 244 -23.26 8.64 9.86
C VAL A 244 -24.31 9.54 10.52
N SER A 245 -24.82 9.18 11.69
CA SER A 245 -25.79 9.98 12.44
C SER A 245 -25.24 11.37 12.74
N GLU A 246 -24.02 11.45 13.25
CA GLU A 246 -23.34 12.72 13.57
C GLU A 246 -23.05 13.56 12.32
N GLY A 247 -22.42 12.95 11.31
CA GLY A 247 -21.95 13.68 10.13
C GLY A 247 -23.09 14.10 9.20
N ARG A 248 -24.14 13.30 9.08
CA ARG A 248 -25.33 13.64 8.29
C ARG A 248 -26.44 14.33 9.10
N LYS A 249 -26.22 14.54 10.41
CA LYS A 249 -27.21 15.11 11.33
C LYS A 249 -28.56 14.40 11.23
N MET A 250 -28.49 13.08 11.17
CA MET A 250 -29.63 12.19 10.94
C MET A 250 -29.92 11.39 12.20
N ASP A 251 -31.21 11.16 12.48
CA ASP A 251 -31.60 10.29 13.58
C ASP A 251 -30.98 8.88 13.39
N ARG A 252 -30.48 8.31 14.51
CA ARG A 252 -29.74 7.03 14.48
C ARG A 252 -30.61 5.86 14.01
N ASP A 253 -31.90 5.86 14.32
CA ASP A 253 -32.83 4.80 13.89
C ASP A 253 -33.09 4.92 12.38
N LYS A 254 -33.16 6.15 11.85
CA LYS A 254 -33.22 6.38 10.40
C LYS A 254 -31.94 5.88 9.72
N VAL A 255 -30.75 6.20 10.27
CA VAL A 255 -29.48 5.67 9.75
C VAL A 255 -29.50 4.15 9.77
N LYS A 256 -29.94 3.55 10.87
CA LYS A 256 -30.04 2.09 11.01
C LYS A 256 -30.95 1.47 9.97
N SER A 257 -32.05 2.12 9.61
CA SER A 257 -32.96 1.64 8.56
C SER A 257 -32.33 1.70 7.16
N LEU A 258 -31.36 2.58 6.92
CA LEU A 258 -30.59 2.70 5.69
C LEU A 258 -29.35 1.80 5.69
N ALA A 259 -28.88 1.36 6.86
CA ALA A 259 -27.67 0.59 7.04
C ALA A 259 -27.88 -0.91 6.85
N THR A 260 -28.43 -1.31 5.71
CA THR A 260 -28.69 -2.71 5.34
C THR A 260 -27.48 -3.41 4.73
N GLY A 261 -26.41 -2.66 4.43
CA GLY A 261 -25.26 -3.13 3.65
C GLY A 261 -25.44 -2.95 2.16
N ASP A 262 -26.61 -2.52 1.69
CA ASP A 262 -26.87 -2.27 0.27
C ASP A 262 -26.11 -1.03 -0.25
N VAL A 263 -25.81 -1.05 -1.54
CA VAL A 263 -25.33 0.12 -2.27
C VAL A 263 -26.51 0.95 -2.76
N TYR A 264 -26.32 2.24 -2.81
CA TYR A 264 -27.28 3.24 -3.27
C TYR A 264 -26.77 3.90 -4.55
N THR A 265 -27.67 4.17 -5.49
CA THR A 265 -27.38 5.11 -6.56
C THR A 265 -27.28 6.53 -6.00
N SER A 266 -26.62 7.45 -6.71
CA SER A 266 -26.53 8.86 -6.31
C SER A 266 -27.88 9.50 -6.07
N ARG A 267 -28.92 9.15 -6.84
CA ARG A 267 -30.30 9.67 -6.66
C ARG A 267 -30.93 9.17 -5.36
N GLU A 268 -30.78 7.90 -5.04
CA GLU A 268 -31.28 7.34 -3.76
C GLU A 268 -30.53 7.94 -2.59
N ALA A 269 -29.18 8.01 -2.67
CA ALA A 269 -28.35 8.60 -1.63
C ALA A 269 -28.70 10.05 -1.36
N MET A 270 -29.00 10.85 -2.40
CA MET A 270 -29.43 12.23 -2.27
C MET A 270 -30.84 12.34 -1.66
N ARG A 271 -31.81 11.51 -2.15
CA ARG A 271 -33.18 11.47 -1.61
C ARG A 271 -33.17 11.12 -0.11
N ASP A 272 -32.33 10.17 0.29
CA ASP A 272 -32.28 9.66 1.65
C ASP A 272 -31.37 10.49 2.59
N GLY A 273 -30.68 11.52 2.04
CA GLY A 273 -29.84 12.44 2.78
C GLY A 273 -28.42 11.92 3.06
N LEU A 274 -28.00 10.87 2.35
CA LEU A 274 -26.64 10.32 2.49
C LEU A 274 -25.58 11.18 1.78
N ILE A 275 -25.98 11.96 0.75
CA ILE A 275 -25.15 12.95 0.05
C ILE A 275 -25.90 14.27 -0.06
N ASP A 276 -25.20 15.34 -0.47
CA ASP A 276 -25.78 16.69 -0.56
C ASP A 276 -26.12 17.08 -2.00
N GLN A 277 -25.30 16.68 -2.98
CA GLN A 277 -25.44 17.09 -4.38
C GLN A 277 -25.09 15.94 -5.34
N ILE A 278 -25.71 15.97 -6.52
CA ILE A 278 -25.26 15.20 -7.67
C ILE A 278 -24.46 16.15 -8.58
N GLY A 279 -23.18 15.85 -8.79
CA GLY A 279 -22.26 16.69 -9.57
C GLY A 279 -20.90 16.02 -9.72
N TYR A 280 -20.05 16.64 -10.53
CA TYR A 280 -18.72 16.16 -10.85
C TYR A 280 -17.64 16.80 -9.96
N LEU A 281 -16.38 16.39 -10.17
CA LEU A 281 -15.24 16.90 -9.41
C LEU A 281 -15.12 18.43 -9.50
N ASP A 282 -15.41 19.02 -10.67
CA ASP A 282 -15.33 20.47 -10.88
C ASP A 282 -16.39 21.23 -10.05
N ASP A 283 -17.59 20.64 -9.86
CA ASP A 283 -18.63 21.19 -9.00
C ASP A 283 -18.19 21.17 -7.53
N ALA A 284 -17.56 20.08 -7.10
CA ALA A 284 -16.99 19.94 -5.76
C ALA A 284 -15.84 20.94 -5.50
N VAL A 285 -14.99 21.18 -6.52
CA VAL A 285 -13.94 22.21 -6.47
C VAL A 285 -14.55 23.59 -6.31
N ALA A 286 -15.56 23.96 -7.11
CA ALA A 286 -16.24 25.23 -7.00
C ALA A 286 -16.92 25.43 -5.63
N ALA A 287 -17.51 24.36 -5.07
CA ALA A 287 -18.06 24.38 -3.72
C ALA A 287 -16.96 24.58 -2.66
N ALA A 288 -15.80 23.97 -2.82
CA ALA A 288 -14.65 24.13 -1.93
C ALA A 288 -14.11 25.59 -1.98
N GLU A 289 -13.98 26.19 -3.17
CA GLU A 289 -13.62 27.59 -3.35
C GLU A 289 -14.61 28.53 -2.64
N LYS A 290 -15.91 28.30 -2.86
CA LYS A 290 -16.98 29.08 -2.21
C LYS A 290 -16.92 28.98 -0.70
N ARG A 291 -16.72 27.77 -0.14
CA ARG A 291 -16.62 27.58 1.32
C ARG A 291 -15.36 28.20 1.91
N ALA A 292 -14.27 28.22 1.15
CA ALA A 292 -13.03 28.89 1.53
C ALA A 292 -13.07 30.41 1.36
N GLY A 293 -14.10 30.96 0.71
CA GLY A 293 -14.22 32.41 0.40
C GLY A 293 -13.17 32.90 -0.59
N VAL A 294 -12.71 32.03 -1.51
CA VAL A 294 -11.74 32.38 -2.56
C VAL A 294 -12.41 32.39 -3.93
N THR A 295 -12.04 33.37 -4.76
CA THR A 295 -12.56 33.53 -6.14
C THR A 295 -11.48 33.25 -7.20
N ASP A 296 -10.22 33.20 -6.79
CA ASP A 296 -9.07 32.86 -7.62
C ASP A 296 -8.22 31.84 -6.86
N SER A 297 -8.06 30.67 -7.42
CA SER A 297 -7.34 29.58 -6.79
C SER A 297 -6.43 28.82 -7.76
N HIS A 298 -5.37 28.23 -7.21
CA HIS A 298 -4.58 27.20 -7.85
C HIS A 298 -5.06 25.85 -7.36
N VAL A 299 -5.81 25.13 -8.19
CA VAL A 299 -6.25 23.77 -7.87
C VAL A 299 -5.11 22.80 -8.14
N ILE A 300 -4.69 22.09 -7.10
CA ILE A 300 -3.61 21.10 -7.14
C ILE A 300 -4.14 19.72 -6.76
N GLU A 301 -3.59 18.69 -7.38
CA GLU A 301 -3.80 17.29 -6.96
C GLU A 301 -2.53 16.75 -6.33
N TYR A 302 -2.66 16.12 -5.17
CA TYR A 302 -1.55 15.41 -4.55
C TYR A 302 -1.35 14.04 -5.18
N LYS A 303 -0.11 13.73 -5.58
CA LYS A 303 0.25 12.41 -6.11
C LYS A 303 1.37 11.77 -5.31
N ARG A 304 1.44 10.46 -5.41
CA ARG A 304 2.60 9.71 -4.90
C ARG A 304 3.78 10.02 -5.81
N PRO A 305 4.93 10.46 -5.27
CA PRO A 305 6.12 10.63 -6.08
C PRO A 305 6.54 9.27 -6.64
N LEU A 306 6.94 9.27 -7.91
CA LEU A 306 7.64 8.14 -8.49
C LEU A 306 9.00 8.04 -7.79
N ASN A 307 9.19 7.11 -6.88
CA ASN A 307 10.50 6.93 -6.28
C ASN A 307 11.39 6.06 -7.21
N LEU A 308 12.68 6.39 -7.23
CA LEU A 308 13.68 5.71 -8.07
C LEU A 308 13.71 4.19 -7.80
N ARG A 309 13.37 3.77 -6.59
CA ARG A 309 13.27 2.37 -6.20
C ARG A 309 12.13 1.65 -6.94
N SER A 310 10.95 2.27 -7.07
CA SER A 310 9.82 1.70 -7.82
C SER A 310 10.13 1.63 -9.32
N LEU A 311 10.91 2.60 -9.83
CA LEU A 311 11.38 2.61 -11.23
C LEU A 311 12.42 1.50 -11.48
N LEU A 312 13.40 1.34 -10.58
CA LEU A 312 14.49 0.37 -10.70
C LEU A 312 14.02 -1.07 -10.43
N LEU A 313 13.06 -1.27 -9.54
CA LEU A 313 12.50 -2.59 -9.20
C LEU A 313 11.35 -3.00 -10.11
N GLY A 314 11.02 -2.21 -11.15
CA GLY A 314 9.95 -2.53 -12.09
C GLY A 314 8.54 -2.39 -11.54
N GLU A 315 8.38 -1.87 -10.31
CA GLU A 315 7.06 -1.64 -9.70
C GLU A 315 6.22 -0.61 -10.50
N ALA A 316 6.88 0.27 -11.25
CA ALA A 316 6.22 1.21 -12.16
C ALA A 316 5.56 0.55 -13.38
N ALA A 317 5.99 -0.67 -13.75
CA ALA A 317 5.43 -1.43 -14.87
C ALA A 317 4.27 -2.35 -14.46
N SER A 318 4.03 -2.53 -13.17
CA SER A 318 3.04 -3.48 -12.62
C SER A 318 1.62 -2.92 -12.51
N ARG A 319 1.24 -1.91 -13.31
CA ARG A 319 -0.18 -1.59 -13.52
C ARG A 319 -0.92 -2.62 -14.40
N LYS A 320 -0.21 -3.62 -14.93
CA LYS A 320 -0.85 -4.84 -15.41
C LYS A 320 -0.88 -5.81 -14.24
N GLN A 321 -2.03 -5.90 -13.58
CA GLN A 321 -2.36 -6.92 -12.59
C GLN A 321 -2.16 -8.32 -13.22
N ALA A 322 -0.94 -8.82 -13.16
CA ALA A 322 -0.77 -10.26 -13.10
C ALA A 322 -1.25 -10.64 -11.70
N ILE A 323 -2.23 -11.55 -11.62
CA ILE A 323 -2.60 -12.20 -10.37
C ILE A 323 -1.36 -12.98 -9.92
N GLN A 324 -0.44 -12.30 -9.23
CA GLN A 324 0.61 -12.98 -8.47
C GLN A 324 -0.08 -13.50 -7.21
N ILE A 325 -0.39 -14.80 -7.23
CA ILE A 325 -0.74 -15.52 -6.01
C ILE A 325 0.57 -15.63 -5.22
N ASP A 326 0.88 -14.58 -4.49
CA ASP A 326 1.99 -14.57 -3.55
C ASP A 326 1.56 -15.35 -2.29
N LEU A 327 2.34 -16.38 -1.95
CA LEU A 327 2.10 -17.19 -0.77
C LEU A 327 2.03 -16.33 0.51
N GLU A 328 2.78 -15.24 0.57
CA GLU A 328 2.73 -14.30 1.70
C GLU A 328 1.39 -13.54 1.73
N SER A 329 0.82 -13.17 0.59
CA SER A 329 -0.51 -12.56 0.51
C SER A 329 -1.61 -13.55 0.90
N LEU A 330 -1.47 -14.83 0.56
CA LEU A 330 -2.36 -15.91 1.01
C LEU A 330 -2.25 -16.13 2.52
N LEU A 331 -1.05 -16.12 3.09
CA LEU A 331 -0.84 -16.25 4.54
C LEU A 331 -1.36 -15.02 5.30
N ARG A 332 -1.23 -13.80 4.73
CA ARG A 332 -1.81 -12.57 5.28
C ARG A 332 -3.33 -12.51 5.11
N ALA A 333 -3.88 -13.13 4.08
CA ALA A 333 -5.34 -13.23 3.88
C ALA A 333 -6.02 -14.12 4.93
N ASN A 334 -5.26 -15.00 5.61
CA ASN A 334 -5.74 -15.86 6.69
C ASN A 334 -5.87 -15.15 8.05
N VAL A 335 -5.47 -13.89 8.18
CA VAL A 335 -5.78 -13.10 9.37
C VAL A 335 -7.20 -12.57 9.22
N PRO A 336 -8.14 -12.95 10.11
CA PRO A 336 -9.50 -12.42 10.08
C PRO A 336 -9.45 -10.89 10.13
N ARG A 337 -9.90 -10.22 9.07
CA ARG A 337 -10.00 -8.76 9.04
C ARG A 337 -11.45 -8.39 9.05
N VAL A 338 -11.84 -7.62 10.04
CA VAL A 338 -13.16 -6.99 10.04
C VAL A 338 -13.08 -5.78 9.10
N MET A 339 -13.97 -5.69 8.14
CA MET A 339 -13.88 -4.75 7.03
C MET A 339 -15.17 -3.97 6.82
N TYR A 340 -15.01 -2.72 6.47
CA TYR A 340 -15.96 -1.91 5.74
C TYR A 340 -15.66 -2.10 4.24
N LEU A 341 -16.22 -3.12 3.62
CA LEU A 341 -15.93 -3.45 2.22
C LEU A 341 -17.22 -3.87 1.52
N THR A 342 -17.49 -3.27 0.37
CA THR A 342 -18.52 -3.76 -0.54
C THR A 342 -17.99 -4.96 -1.30
N GLN A 343 -18.62 -6.12 -1.12
CA GLN A 343 -18.34 -7.30 -1.93
C GLN A 343 -19.28 -7.31 -3.13
N GLY A 344 -18.77 -6.88 -4.27
CA GLY A 344 -19.39 -7.11 -5.57
C GLY A 344 -18.44 -7.89 -6.48
N PRO A 345 -18.92 -8.51 -7.55
CA PRO A 345 -18.03 -9.07 -8.55
C PRO A 345 -17.19 -7.93 -9.10
N THR A 346 -15.87 -7.96 -8.86
CA THR A 346 -14.93 -7.16 -9.62
C THR A 346 -14.99 -7.68 -11.05
N ILE A 347 -15.92 -7.14 -11.86
CA ILE A 347 -15.90 -7.33 -13.29
C ILE A 347 -14.70 -6.51 -13.77
N GLY A 348 -13.54 -7.18 -13.86
CA GLY A 348 -12.42 -6.64 -14.60
C GLY A 348 -12.82 -6.56 -16.07
N LEU A 349 -12.99 -5.36 -16.55
CA LEU A 349 -12.97 -5.03 -17.98
C LEU A 349 -11.54 -4.71 -18.41
#